data_340353381ce41104ab4ed0116b1123ec
#
_entry.id   340353381ce41104ab4ed0116b1123ec
#
_cell.length_a   1.000
_cell.length_b   1.000
_cell.length_c   1.000
_cell.angle_alpha   90.00
_cell.angle_beta   90.00
_cell.angle_gamma   90.00
#
_symmetry.space_group_name_H-M   'P 1'
#
loop_
_entity.id
_entity.type
_entity.pdbx_description
1 polymer ?
#
loop_
_entity_poly.entity_id
_entity_poly.type
_entity_poly.pdbx_seq_one_letter_code
_entity_poly.pdbx_strand_id
1 'polypeptide(L)'
;MAMIRPETEMKNSGVQWLGNIPKEWSVGKVKHEFYATKTIVGDKVNDYERLALTLNGVIKRSKDAGDGLQPEKFDGYQILKEHELVFKLIDLANVSTSRVGLSPYTGIVSPAYIVLHHRKDMNPRYGEYYFLLI
;
A
#
# COMPACT_ATOMS: atom_id res chain seq x y z
N MET A 1 -23.76 -16.19 -5.40
CA MET A 1 -24.73 -15.11 -5.68
C MET A 1 -24.46 -13.96 -4.72
N ALA A 2 -24.26 -12.77 -5.27
CA ALA A 2 -24.06 -11.59 -4.43
C ALA A 2 -25.34 -11.27 -3.66
N MET A 3 -25.21 -11.07 -2.36
CA MET A 3 -26.32 -10.60 -1.54
C MET A 3 -26.50 -9.10 -1.73
N ILE A 4 -27.68 -8.71 -2.19
CA ILE A 4 -28.05 -7.30 -2.34
C ILE A 4 -28.80 -6.89 -1.08
N ARG A 5 -28.32 -5.84 -0.41
CA ARG A 5 -29.01 -5.30 0.75
C ARG A 5 -30.29 -4.59 0.34
N PRO A 6 -31.38 -4.74 1.12
CA PRO A 6 -32.61 -3.97 0.86
C PRO A 6 -32.33 -2.46 0.89
N GLU A 7 -33.06 -1.70 0.09
CA GLU A 7 -32.94 -0.24 0.07
C GLU A 7 -33.12 0.40 1.44
N THR A 8 -33.95 -0.19 2.29
CA THR A 8 -34.19 0.28 3.65
C THR A 8 -32.94 0.25 4.54
N GLU A 9 -31.94 -0.56 4.16
CA GLU A 9 -30.66 -0.67 4.85
C GLU A 9 -29.57 0.16 4.20
N MET A 10 -29.90 0.95 3.19
CA MET A 10 -28.96 1.72 2.40
C MET A 10 -29.20 3.22 2.58
N LYS A 11 -28.18 4.01 2.33
CA LYS A 11 -28.24 5.48 2.28
C LYS A 11 -27.40 6.00 1.13
N ASN A 12 -27.71 7.21 0.67
CA ASN A 12 -26.88 7.89 -0.30
C ASN A 12 -25.55 8.25 0.35
N SER A 13 -24.44 7.89 -0.30
CA SER A 13 -23.10 8.20 0.20
C SER A 13 -22.75 9.69 0.13
N GLY A 14 -23.43 10.46 -0.70
CA GLY A 14 -23.06 11.83 -1.02
C GLY A 14 -21.93 11.91 -2.06
N VAL A 15 -21.45 10.78 -2.55
CA VAL A 15 -20.39 10.69 -3.55
C VAL A 15 -20.99 10.11 -4.83
N GLN A 16 -20.98 10.89 -5.92
CA GLN A 16 -21.70 10.55 -7.13
C GLN A 16 -21.32 9.16 -7.69
N TRP A 17 -20.04 8.89 -7.79
CA TRP A 17 -19.56 7.64 -8.38
C TRP A 17 -19.77 6.42 -7.48
N LEU A 18 -19.95 6.63 -6.17
CA LEU A 18 -20.12 5.55 -5.21
C LEU A 18 -21.59 5.14 -5.03
N GLY A 19 -22.50 6.09 -5.17
CA GLY A 19 -23.94 5.84 -5.03
C GLY A 19 -24.35 5.53 -3.60
N ASN A 20 -25.17 4.50 -3.43
CA ASN A 20 -25.69 4.10 -2.13
C ASN A 20 -24.75 3.15 -1.41
N ILE A 21 -24.68 3.33 -0.10
CA ILE A 21 -23.88 2.49 0.80
C ILE A 21 -24.75 2.02 1.97
N PRO A 22 -24.33 0.98 2.70
CA PRO A 22 -25.03 0.57 3.91
C PRO A 22 -25.15 1.73 4.90
N LYS A 23 -26.27 1.81 5.61
CA LYS A 23 -26.57 2.91 6.54
C LYS A 23 -25.52 3.06 7.64
N GLU A 24 -24.97 1.95 8.11
CA GLU A 24 -23.98 1.95 9.17
C GLU A 24 -22.58 2.37 8.70
N TRP A 25 -22.37 2.50 7.39
CA TRP A 25 -21.10 2.95 6.85
C TRP A 25 -21.01 4.48 6.88
N SER A 26 -19.80 4.98 6.99
CA SER A 26 -19.51 6.41 6.88
C SER A 26 -18.58 6.67 5.70
N VAL A 27 -18.63 7.91 5.22
CA VAL A 27 -17.71 8.39 4.18
C VAL A 27 -16.71 9.34 4.81
N GLY A 28 -15.44 9.10 4.59
CA GLY A 28 -14.36 9.93 5.11
C GLY A 28 -13.34 10.28 4.04
N LYS A 29 -12.42 11.16 4.38
CA LYS A 29 -11.32 11.52 3.51
C LYS A 29 -10.14 10.60 3.76
N VAL A 30 -9.42 10.24 2.69
CA VAL A 30 -8.23 9.36 2.79
C VAL A 30 -7.23 9.88 3.81
N LYS A 31 -7.01 11.19 3.85
CA LYS A 31 -6.07 11.80 4.80
C LYS A 31 -6.44 11.63 6.28
N HIS A 32 -7.69 11.28 6.57
CA HIS A 32 -8.15 11.01 7.93
C HIS A 32 -7.96 9.54 8.33
N GLU A 33 -7.78 8.66 7.34
CA GLU A 33 -7.63 7.22 7.58
C GLU A 33 -6.19 6.75 7.43
N PHE A 34 -5.39 7.45 6.63
CA PHE A 34 -4.01 7.09 6.33
C PHE A 34 -3.09 8.28 6.51
N TYR A 35 -1.85 8.00 6.82
CA TYR A 35 -0.80 9.01 6.83
C TYR A 35 0.48 8.44 6.22
N ALA A 36 1.23 9.31 5.54
CA ALA A 36 2.50 8.93 4.95
C ALA A 36 3.58 8.84 6.02
N THR A 37 4.39 7.79 5.92
CA THR A 37 5.57 7.64 6.76
C THR A 37 6.80 7.60 5.87
N LYS A 38 7.92 8.10 6.38
CA LYS A 38 9.20 7.94 5.70
C LYS A 38 10.29 7.83 6.74
N THR A 39 10.65 6.61 7.06
CA THR A 39 11.72 6.32 8.02
C THR A 39 12.87 5.69 7.28
N ILE A 40 13.97 6.42 7.14
CA ILE A 40 15.15 5.93 6.45
C ILE A 40 15.85 4.92 7.35
N VAL A 41 16.23 3.79 6.77
CA VAL A 41 16.79 2.68 7.54
C VAL A 41 18.20 2.97 8.07
N GLY A 42 19.01 3.69 7.32
CA GLY A 42 20.35 4.10 7.74
C GLY A 42 21.24 2.93 8.13
N ASP A 43 21.84 3.02 9.30
CA ASP A 43 22.81 2.03 9.80
C ASP A 43 22.18 0.67 10.11
N LYS A 44 20.85 0.60 10.20
CA LYS A 44 20.14 -0.65 10.50
C LYS A 44 19.84 -1.47 9.26
N VAL A 45 20.41 -1.11 8.12
CA VAL A 45 20.12 -1.74 6.83
C VAL A 45 20.29 -3.27 6.85
N ASN A 46 21.24 -3.78 7.62
CA ASN A 46 21.48 -5.21 7.72
C ASN A 46 20.45 -5.97 8.56
N ASP A 47 19.65 -5.25 9.34
CA ASP A 47 18.60 -5.84 10.19
C ASP A 47 17.29 -6.05 9.41
N TYR A 48 17.21 -5.56 8.17
CA TYR A 48 15.98 -5.59 7.37
C TYR A 48 16.21 -6.29 6.04
N GLU A 49 15.20 -7.03 5.62
CA GLU A 49 15.18 -7.62 4.29
C GLU A 49 14.73 -6.60 3.26
N ARG A 50 15.23 -6.73 2.04
CA ARG A 50 14.76 -5.92 0.92
C ARG A 50 13.42 -6.44 0.44
N LEU A 51 12.47 -5.52 0.25
CA LEU A 51 11.15 -5.81 -0.29
C LEU A 51 10.97 -5.09 -1.63
N ALA A 52 10.12 -5.65 -2.47
CA ALA A 52 9.79 -5.06 -3.76
C ALA A 52 8.31 -5.23 -4.05
N LEU A 53 7.71 -4.22 -4.69
CA LEU A 53 6.31 -4.28 -5.14
C LEU A 53 6.26 -4.87 -6.54
N THR A 54 5.51 -5.95 -6.69
CA THR A 54 5.31 -6.65 -7.96
C THR A 54 3.82 -6.82 -8.24
N LEU A 55 3.47 -7.41 -9.38
CA LEU A 55 2.08 -7.77 -9.69
C LEU A 55 1.51 -8.77 -8.68
N ASN A 56 2.36 -9.56 -8.05
CA ASN A 56 1.97 -10.52 -7.01
C ASN A 56 1.99 -9.89 -5.61
N GLY A 57 2.06 -8.56 -5.53
CA GLY A 57 2.13 -7.84 -4.28
C GLY A 57 3.57 -7.60 -3.84
N VAL A 58 3.74 -7.38 -2.54
CA VAL A 58 5.04 -7.14 -1.93
C VAL A 58 5.74 -8.47 -1.71
N ILE A 59 6.94 -8.61 -2.26
CA ILE A 59 7.76 -9.82 -2.12
C ILE A 59 9.12 -9.48 -1.52
N LYS A 60 9.75 -10.49 -0.93
CA LYS A 60 11.14 -10.38 -0.49
C LYS A 60 12.06 -10.51 -1.69
N ARG A 61 13.10 -9.69 -1.74
CA ARG A 61 14.09 -9.71 -2.82
C ARG A 61 15.50 -9.65 -2.22
N SER A 62 16.42 -10.43 -2.78
CA SER A 62 17.81 -10.43 -2.31
C SER A 62 18.47 -9.06 -2.54
N LYS A 63 19.25 -8.61 -1.56
CA LYS A 63 20.13 -7.44 -1.71
C LYS A 63 21.31 -7.72 -2.63
N ASP A 64 21.65 -9.01 -2.79
CA ASP A 64 22.79 -9.43 -3.61
C ASP A 64 22.38 -9.73 -5.05
N ALA A 65 21.09 -9.66 -5.36
CA ALA A 65 20.59 -9.87 -6.71
C ALA A 65 20.98 -8.68 -7.57
N GLY A 66 22.21 -8.68 -8.02
CA GLY A 66 22.66 -7.74 -9.02
C GLY A 66 22.08 -8.11 -10.36
N ASP A 67 21.33 -7.22 -10.98
CA ASP A 67 20.92 -7.32 -12.38
C ASP A 67 22.09 -6.94 -13.29
N GLY A 68 23.32 -7.36 -12.95
CA GLY A 68 24.52 -6.93 -13.63
C GLY A 68 24.97 -5.51 -13.30
N LEU A 69 24.28 -4.84 -12.39
CA LEU A 69 24.60 -3.50 -11.95
C LEU A 69 25.46 -3.54 -10.68
N GLN A 70 26.13 -2.42 -10.39
CA GLN A 70 26.87 -2.28 -9.15
C GLN A 70 25.94 -2.51 -7.95
N PRO A 71 26.45 -3.12 -6.85
CA PRO A 71 25.65 -3.28 -5.65
C PRO A 71 25.13 -1.93 -5.19
N GLU A 72 23.82 -1.80 -5.10
CA GLU A 72 23.21 -0.58 -4.56
C GLU A 72 23.44 -0.51 -3.06
N LYS A 73 23.60 0.71 -2.58
CA LYS A 73 23.58 0.98 -1.16
C LYS A 73 22.12 1.11 -0.72
N PHE A 74 21.73 0.27 0.22
CA PHE A 74 20.36 0.25 0.70
C PHE A 74 20.15 1.09 1.96
N ASP A 75 21.18 1.78 2.45
CA ASP A 75 21.09 2.62 3.65
C ASP A 75 20.14 3.81 3.47
N GLY A 76 19.90 4.23 2.24
CA GLY A 76 18.92 5.27 1.91
C GLY A 76 17.49 4.76 1.74
N TYR A 77 17.27 3.48 1.84
CA TYR A 77 15.92 2.89 1.71
C TYR A 77 15.09 3.20 2.94
N GLN A 78 13.78 3.16 2.77
CA GLN A 78 12.84 3.41 3.85
C GLN A 78 12.23 2.12 4.39
N ILE A 79 11.85 2.16 5.66
CA ILE A 79 11.23 1.03 6.33
C ILE A 79 9.75 0.93 5.92
N LEU A 80 9.35 -0.26 5.51
CA LEU A 80 7.96 -0.64 5.27
C LEU A 80 7.60 -1.71 6.29
N LYS A 81 6.61 -1.42 7.13
CA LYS A 81 6.18 -2.35 8.17
C LYS A 81 5.06 -3.25 7.69
N GLU A 82 4.92 -4.40 8.31
CA GLU A 82 3.79 -5.29 8.08
C GLU A 82 2.47 -4.52 8.22
N HIS A 83 1.54 -4.76 7.32
CA HIS A 83 0.22 -4.11 7.23
C HIS A 83 0.23 -2.66 6.77
N GLU A 84 1.38 -2.13 6.36
CA GLU A 84 1.44 -0.84 5.68
C GLU A 84 1.23 -1.00 4.19
N LEU A 85 0.73 0.06 3.54
CA LEU A 85 0.59 0.12 2.10
C LEU A 85 1.80 0.79 1.48
N VAL A 86 2.22 0.30 0.34
CA VAL A 86 3.30 0.90 -0.44
C VAL A 86 2.79 1.24 -1.83
N PHE A 87 3.13 2.45 -2.30
CA PHE A 87 2.74 2.97 -3.61
C PHE A 87 3.96 3.19 -4.46
N LYS A 88 3.84 2.77 -5.72
CA LYS A 88 4.80 3.06 -6.76
C LYS A 88 4.19 4.09 -7.70
N LEU A 89 4.72 5.31 -7.66
CA LEU A 89 4.24 6.41 -8.50
C LEU A 89 5.21 6.74 -9.64
N ILE A 90 6.19 5.87 -9.86
CA ILE A 90 7.18 5.99 -10.93
C ILE A 90 6.99 4.81 -11.90
N ASP A 91 7.38 5.01 -13.15
CA ASP A 91 7.32 3.96 -14.18
C ASP A 91 5.92 3.33 -14.28
N LEU A 92 4.91 4.19 -14.30
CA LEU A 92 3.51 3.75 -14.29
C LEU A 92 3.10 3.01 -15.57
N ALA A 93 3.87 3.16 -16.64
CA ALA A 93 3.64 2.42 -17.89
C ALA A 93 4.09 0.96 -17.80
N ASN A 94 4.88 0.61 -16.78
CA ASN A 94 5.36 -0.75 -16.60
C ASN A 94 4.24 -1.63 -16.02
N VAL A 95 3.66 -2.47 -16.87
CA VAL A 95 2.56 -3.36 -16.48
C VAL A 95 3.02 -4.59 -15.70
N SER A 96 4.33 -4.77 -15.50
CA SER A 96 4.86 -5.90 -14.74
C SER A 96 4.86 -5.66 -13.22
N THR A 97 4.43 -4.47 -12.78
CA THR A 97 4.34 -4.15 -11.35
C THR A 97 2.99 -3.51 -11.02
N SER A 98 2.54 -3.73 -9.80
CA SER A 98 1.35 -3.07 -9.29
C SER A 98 1.66 -1.64 -8.84
N ARG A 99 0.64 -0.78 -8.82
CA ARG A 99 0.76 0.59 -8.30
C ARG A 99 0.75 0.64 -6.78
N VAL A 100 0.09 -0.30 -6.15
CA VAL A 100 -0.08 -0.35 -4.70
C VAL A 100 -0.05 -1.79 -4.23
N GLY A 101 0.44 -2.00 -3.02
CA GLY A 101 0.40 -3.30 -2.39
C GLY A 101 0.37 -3.18 -0.88
N LEU A 102 -0.27 -4.14 -0.24
CA LEU A 102 -0.24 -4.30 1.21
C LEU A 102 0.93 -5.20 1.58
N SER A 103 1.77 -4.75 2.49
CA SER A 103 2.95 -5.52 2.89
C SER A 103 2.61 -6.58 3.93
N PRO A 104 2.88 -7.86 3.64
CA PRO A 104 2.81 -8.91 4.65
C PRO A 104 4.11 -9.03 5.47
N TYR A 105 5.10 -8.18 5.17
CA TYR A 105 6.43 -8.25 5.79
C TYR A 105 6.86 -6.89 6.32
N THR A 106 7.78 -6.90 7.27
CA THR A 106 8.55 -5.72 7.64
C THR A 106 9.92 -5.80 6.97
N GLY A 107 10.29 -4.77 6.24
CA GLY A 107 11.55 -4.70 5.52
C GLY A 107 11.81 -3.31 4.98
N ILE A 108 12.63 -3.21 3.96
CA ILE A 108 12.98 -1.93 3.35
C ILE A 108 12.60 -1.91 1.87
N VAL A 109 12.18 -0.73 1.41
CA VAL A 109 11.81 -0.49 0.02
C VAL A 109 12.50 0.78 -0.48
N SER A 110 12.51 0.95 -1.80
CA SER A 110 13.07 2.14 -2.44
C SER A 110 12.51 3.43 -1.83
N PRO A 111 13.35 4.46 -1.64
CA PRO A 111 12.89 5.76 -1.14
C PRO A 111 11.98 6.49 -2.12
N ALA A 112 11.91 6.05 -3.38
CA ALA A 112 11.00 6.61 -4.37
C ALA A 112 9.56 6.17 -4.18
N TYR A 113 9.30 5.15 -3.37
CA TYR A 113 7.95 4.69 -3.07
C TYR A 113 7.34 5.52 -1.95
N ILE A 114 6.00 5.54 -1.90
CA ILE A 114 5.26 6.17 -0.80
C ILE A 114 4.72 5.06 0.10
N VAL A 115 4.94 5.21 1.40
CA VAL A 115 4.46 4.28 2.41
C VAL A 115 3.34 4.96 3.19
N LEU A 116 2.20 4.29 3.28
CA LEU A 116 1.05 4.76 4.05
C LEU A 116 0.73 3.80 5.19
N HIS A 117 0.50 4.38 6.36
CA HIS A 117 0.03 3.65 7.53
C HIS A 117 -1.43 4.04 7.82
N HIS A 118 -2.24 3.08 8.21
CA HIS A 118 -3.63 3.36 8.59
C HIS A 118 -3.70 3.91 10.01
N ARG A 119 -4.63 4.86 10.24
CA ARG A 119 -4.71 5.57 11.53
C ARG A 119 -5.57 4.87 12.57
N LYS A 120 -6.56 4.10 12.15
CA LYS A 120 -7.58 3.50 13.02
C LYS A 120 -7.58 1.98 12.86
N ASP A 121 -8.36 1.32 13.70
CA ASP A 121 -8.65 -0.10 13.55
C ASP A 121 -9.47 -0.34 12.30
N MET A 122 -8.84 -0.25 11.16
CA MET A 122 -9.42 -0.63 9.90
C MET A 122 -8.63 -1.78 9.31
N ASN A 123 -9.28 -2.59 8.50
CA ASN A 123 -8.56 -3.63 7.77
C ASN A 123 -7.74 -2.97 6.66
N PRO A 124 -6.40 -3.00 6.73
CA PRO A 124 -5.57 -2.34 5.71
C PRO A 124 -5.75 -2.92 4.31
N ARG A 125 -6.20 -4.16 4.18
CA ARG A 125 -6.53 -4.76 2.88
C ARG A 125 -7.68 -4.04 2.19
N TYR A 126 -8.59 -3.46 2.94
CA TYR A 126 -9.62 -2.60 2.37
C TYR A 126 -9.00 -1.40 1.66
N GLY A 127 -7.99 -0.79 2.29
CA GLY A 127 -7.25 0.31 1.67
C GLY A 127 -6.57 -0.13 0.37
N GLU A 128 -5.96 -1.30 0.35
CA GLU A 128 -5.34 -1.84 -0.86
C GLU A 128 -6.35 -1.95 -2.00
N TYR A 129 -7.51 -2.53 -1.75
CA TYR A 129 -8.56 -2.65 -2.76
C TYR A 129 -9.07 -1.29 -3.21
N TYR A 130 -9.30 -0.38 -2.28
CA TYR A 130 -9.74 0.97 -2.60
C TYR A 130 -8.79 1.67 -3.57
N PHE A 131 -7.49 1.65 -3.26
CA PHE A 131 -6.50 2.31 -4.10
C PHE A 131 -6.26 1.60 -5.43
N LEU A 132 -6.55 0.32 -5.53
CA LEU A 132 -6.50 -0.37 -6.81
C LEU A 132 -7.66 0.01 -7.74
N LEU A 133 -8.80 0.44 -7.17
CA LEU A 133 -9.97 0.83 -7.94
C LEU A 133 -9.89 2.22 -8.53
N ILE A 134 -9.19 3.13 -7.89
CA ILE A 134 -9.14 4.54 -8.35
C ILE A 134 -7.91 4.83 -9.27
#